data_5faf78a18fd6f2806de9c1df85fbd47b
#
_entry.id   5faf78a18fd6f2806de9c1df85fbd47b
#
_cell.length_a   1.000
_cell.length_b   1.000
_cell.length_c   1.000
_cell.angle_alpha   90.00
_cell.angle_beta   90.00
_cell.angle_gamma   90.00
#
_symmetry.space_group_name_H-M   'P 1'
#
loop_
_entity.id
_entity.type
_entity.pdbx_description
1 polymer ?
#
loop_
_entity_poly.entity_id
_entity_poly.type
_entity_poly.pdbx_seq_one_letter_code
_entity_poly.pdbx_strand_id
1 'polypeptide(L)'
;MGALLNALRQAWASDLGVQWENHFLLDTTPVIAVGYRRDKHHSDFLGSAAYGYCAARRMKYFGYKLAMLTTLDGMPYAFELLPANADERAAADEILDSLPPNSYVWSDKGFIGDEWQAQWAETGRHIWTTKRENQLSQNPPAFDQLLNCVRERVEGAFDILKEGGRSVEHTLAHTIEGLCSRTLAKISGVTLRLYLRRFLGIDVLTYTITA
;
A
#
# COMPACT_ATOMS: atom_id res chain seq x y z
N MET A 1 8.36 -4.23 20.39
CA MET A 1 9.27 -3.79 19.29
C MET A 1 8.49 -3.08 18.18
N GLY A 2 7.36 -3.58 17.70
CA GLY A 2 6.59 -2.94 16.63
C GLY A 2 6.14 -1.50 16.92
N ALA A 3 5.66 -1.20 18.12
CA ALA A 3 5.24 0.15 18.49
C ALA A 3 6.39 1.17 18.42
N LEU A 4 7.59 0.82 18.89
CA LEU A 4 8.76 1.69 18.80
C LEU A 4 9.18 1.93 17.34
N LEU A 5 9.21 0.87 16.54
CA LEU A 5 9.55 1.00 15.12
C LEU A 5 8.55 1.88 14.38
N ASN A 6 7.24 1.74 14.67
CA ASN A 6 6.22 2.59 14.07
C ASN A 6 6.35 4.06 14.52
N ALA A 7 6.66 4.30 15.79
CA ALA A 7 6.93 5.65 16.29
C ALA A 7 8.13 6.31 15.61
N LEU A 8 9.22 5.57 15.41
CA LEU A 8 10.38 6.05 14.64
C LEU A 8 10.01 6.36 13.18
N ARG A 9 9.27 5.46 12.54
CA ARG A 9 8.77 5.68 11.17
C ARG A 9 7.96 6.97 11.07
N GLN A 10 7.05 7.19 12.01
CA GLN A 10 6.22 8.39 12.06
C GLN A 10 7.06 9.66 12.28
N ALA A 11 8.08 9.60 13.14
CA ALA A 11 9.00 10.72 13.35
C ALA A 11 9.75 11.07 12.06
N TRP A 12 10.34 10.08 11.36
CA TRP A 12 11.00 10.31 10.08
C TRP A 12 10.05 10.86 9.01
N ALA A 13 8.82 10.36 8.94
CA ALA A 13 7.80 10.85 8.02
C ALA A 13 7.43 12.31 8.33
N SER A 14 7.31 12.67 9.61
CA SER A 14 7.05 14.03 10.06
C SER A 14 8.20 14.98 9.69
N ASP A 15 9.45 14.58 9.91
CA ASP A 15 10.62 15.36 9.53
C ASP A 15 10.69 15.58 8.00
N LEU A 16 10.20 14.63 7.22
CA LEU A 16 10.07 14.74 5.76
C LEU A 16 8.91 15.62 5.31
N GLY A 17 8.09 16.10 6.22
CA GLY A 17 7.02 17.04 5.92
C GLY A 17 5.72 16.39 5.45
N VAL A 18 5.54 15.08 5.67
CA VAL A 18 4.36 14.32 5.21
C VAL A 18 3.03 14.92 5.69
N GLN A 19 3.02 15.58 6.85
CA GLN A 19 1.83 16.26 7.38
C GLN A 19 1.35 17.46 6.52
N TRP A 20 2.15 17.93 5.59
CA TRP A 20 1.81 19.02 4.66
C TRP A 20 1.39 18.53 3.28
N GLU A 21 1.46 17.19 3.07
CA GLU A 21 1.04 16.57 1.82
C GLU A 21 -0.49 16.50 1.75
N ASN A 22 -1.00 16.71 0.55
CA ASN A 22 -2.42 16.57 0.26
C ASN A 22 -2.69 15.69 -0.97
N HIS A 23 -1.67 15.17 -1.63
CA HIS A 23 -1.78 14.23 -2.74
C HIS A 23 -1.20 12.88 -2.35
N PHE A 24 -2.01 11.85 -2.47
CA PHE A 24 -1.65 10.49 -2.06
C PHE A 24 -1.95 9.49 -3.17
N LEU A 25 -1.19 8.41 -3.17
CA LEU A 25 -1.35 7.28 -4.07
C LEU A 25 -1.87 6.10 -3.26
N LEU A 26 -2.94 5.46 -3.71
CA LEU A 26 -3.53 4.29 -3.07
C LEU A 26 -3.42 3.08 -3.99
N ASP A 27 -2.83 2.01 -3.51
CA ASP A 27 -2.76 0.74 -4.21
C ASP A 27 -2.74 -0.43 -3.23
N THR A 28 -2.93 -1.64 -3.76
CA THR A 28 -2.89 -2.88 -3.00
C THR A 28 -1.87 -3.86 -3.58
N THR A 29 -1.23 -4.63 -2.71
CA THR A 29 -0.34 -5.72 -3.13
C THR A 29 -0.66 -7.02 -2.38
N PRO A 30 -0.58 -8.21 -3.04
CA PRO A 30 -0.79 -9.46 -2.36
C PRO A 30 0.34 -9.76 -1.38
N VAL A 31 -0.01 -10.28 -0.20
CA VAL A 31 0.92 -10.78 0.81
C VAL A 31 0.64 -12.27 1.03
N ILE A 32 1.47 -13.11 0.44
CA ILE A 32 1.28 -14.55 0.46
C ILE A 32 1.75 -15.10 1.81
N ALA A 33 0.83 -15.63 2.61
CA ALA A 33 1.14 -16.22 3.91
C ALA A 33 1.59 -17.67 3.78
N VAL A 34 0.87 -18.46 2.99
CA VAL A 34 1.13 -19.90 2.78
C VAL A 34 0.96 -20.24 1.30
N GLY A 35 1.79 -21.13 0.77
CA GLY A 35 1.66 -21.61 -0.60
C GLY A 35 0.27 -22.20 -0.88
N TYR A 36 -0.31 -21.90 -2.05
CA TYR A 36 -1.70 -22.24 -2.40
C TYR A 36 -2.03 -23.75 -2.23
N ARG A 37 -1.07 -24.63 -2.53
CA ARG A 37 -1.25 -26.10 -2.47
C ARG A 37 -0.95 -26.72 -1.10
N ARG A 38 -0.42 -25.97 -0.14
CA ARG A 38 -0.11 -26.48 1.20
C ARG A 38 -1.39 -26.60 2.02
N ASP A 39 -1.39 -27.59 2.92
CA ASP A 39 -2.43 -27.72 3.93
C ASP A 39 -2.42 -26.48 4.84
N LYS A 40 -3.60 -25.86 4.97
CA LYS A 40 -3.79 -24.63 5.73
C LYS A 40 -4.44 -24.86 7.10
N HIS A 41 -4.90 -26.08 7.35
CA HIS A 41 -5.59 -26.44 8.60
C HIS A 41 -4.69 -26.35 9.83
N HIS A 42 -3.37 -26.44 9.62
CA HIS A 42 -2.35 -26.31 10.69
C HIS A 42 -1.59 -24.98 10.62
N SER A 43 -2.12 -23.99 9.93
CA SER A 43 -1.49 -22.67 9.82
C SER A 43 -2.03 -21.72 10.88
N ASP A 44 -1.17 -20.96 11.56
CA ASP A 44 -1.55 -19.87 12.47
C ASP A 44 -2.36 -18.75 11.75
N PHE A 45 -2.34 -18.77 10.42
CA PHE A 45 -3.12 -17.84 9.59
C PHE A 45 -4.58 -18.31 9.36
N LEU A 46 -4.96 -19.48 9.86
CA LEU A 46 -6.33 -19.97 9.75
C LEU A 46 -7.28 -19.01 10.50
N GLY A 47 -8.37 -18.62 9.83
CA GLY A 47 -9.37 -17.71 10.41
C GLY A 47 -9.07 -16.23 10.23
N SER A 48 -7.82 -15.84 9.93
CA SER A 48 -7.45 -14.45 9.65
C SER A 48 -7.06 -14.20 8.19
N ALA A 49 -6.41 -15.16 7.53
CA ALA A 49 -6.09 -15.09 6.11
C ALA A 49 -7.21 -15.68 5.25
N ALA A 50 -7.26 -15.30 3.99
CA ALA A 50 -8.24 -15.78 3.02
C ALA A 50 -7.61 -16.11 1.66
N TYR A 51 -8.40 -16.77 0.80
CA TYR A 51 -8.04 -16.97 -0.59
C TYR A 51 -8.30 -15.69 -1.38
N GLY A 52 -7.31 -15.27 -2.16
CA GLY A 52 -7.39 -14.13 -3.07
C GLY A 52 -6.94 -14.50 -4.49
N TYR A 53 -7.15 -13.58 -5.39
CA TYR A 53 -6.69 -13.64 -6.77
C TYR A 53 -5.94 -12.37 -7.15
N CYS A 54 -4.71 -12.53 -7.57
CA CYS A 54 -3.90 -11.42 -8.11
C CYS A 54 -4.07 -11.41 -9.64
N ALA A 55 -4.80 -10.43 -10.17
CA ALA A 55 -5.09 -10.32 -11.59
C ALA A 55 -3.81 -10.07 -12.42
N ALA A 56 -2.92 -9.20 -11.95
CA ALA A 56 -1.66 -8.87 -12.63
C ALA A 56 -0.76 -10.09 -12.84
N ARG A 57 -0.78 -11.05 -11.90
CA ARG A 57 0.02 -12.29 -11.97
C ARG A 57 -0.79 -13.51 -12.39
N ARG A 58 -2.08 -13.36 -12.61
CA ARG A 58 -3.01 -14.47 -12.94
C ARG A 58 -2.91 -15.63 -11.96
N MET A 59 -2.69 -15.35 -10.67
CA MET A 59 -2.48 -16.39 -9.67
C MET A 59 -3.45 -16.32 -8.49
N LYS A 60 -3.88 -17.47 -8.01
CA LYS A 60 -4.58 -17.63 -6.74
C LYS A 60 -3.56 -17.77 -5.61
N TYR A 61 -3.84 -17.16 -4.47
CA TYR A 61 -2.99 -17.26 -3.28
C TYR A 61 -3.83 -17.34 -2.02
N PHE A 62 -3.20 -17.76 -0.92
CA PHE A 62 -3.78 -17.72 0.42
C PHE A 62 -2.94 -16.78 1.28
N GLY A 63 -3.59 -15.78 1.86
CA GLY A 63 -2.88 -14.76 2.64
C GLY A 63 -3.69 -13.51 2.83
N TYR A 64 -3.00 -12.39 2.66
CA TYR A 64 -3.53 -11.05 2.91
C TYR A 64 -3.34 -10.15 1.70
N LYS A 65 -3.96 -8.99 1.78
CA LYS A 65 -3.79 -7.87 0.88
C LYS A 65 -3.24 -6.71 1.71
N LEU A 66 -2.12 -6.13 1.31
CA LEU A 66 -1.60 -4.90 1.89
C LEU A 66 -2.16 -3.73 1.10
N ALA A 67 -3.03 -2.95 1.71
CA ALA A 67 -3.43 -1.64 1.19
C ALA A 67 -2.49 -0.58 1.74
N MET A 68 -2.03 0.34 0.91
CA MET A 68 -1.10 1.37 1.33
C MET A 68 -1.36 2.69 0.62
N LEU A 69 -1.37 3.76 1.41
CA LEU A 69 -1.26 5.14 0.95
C LEU A 69 0.20 5.56 0.96
N THR A 70 0.65 6.17 -0.13
CA THR A 70 1.95 6.84 -0.21
C THR A 70 1.78 8.27 -0.67
N THR A 71 2.75 9.13 -0.37
CA THR A 71 2.88 10.43 -1.03
C THR A 71 3.30 10.23 -2.49
N LEU A 72 3.29 11.30 -3.30
CA LEU A 72 3.76 11.26 -4.69
C LEU A 72 5.24 10.89 -4.80
N ASP A 73 6.03 11.09 -3.75
CA ASP A 73 7.44 10.70 -3.68
C ASP A 73 7.64 9.24 -3.20
N GLY A 74 6.54 8.50 -3.01
CA GLY A 74 6.58 7.10 -2.58
C GLY A 74 6.77 6.89 -1.07
N MET A 75 6.63 7.94 -0.25
CA MET A 75 6.68 7.82 1.20
C MET A 75 5.44 7.10 1.73
N PRO A 76 5.58 5.99 2.46
CA PRO A 76 4.45 5.32 3.08
C PRO A 76 3.80 6.19 4.16
N TYR A 77 2.55 6.58 3.94
CA TYR A 77 1.74 7.38 4.86
C TYR A 77 0.97 6.49 5.83
N ALA A 78 0.02 5.73 5.30
CA ALA A 78 -0.82 4.78 6.05
C ALA A 78 -0.88 3.45 5.32
N PHE A 79 -1.08 2.37 6.04
CA PHE A 79 -1.17 1.04 5.46
C PHE A 79 -1.98 0.12 6.37
N GLU A 80 -2.61 -0.87 5.75
CA GLU A 80 -3.39 -1.89 6.43
C GLU A 80 -3.20 -3.26 5.78
N LEU A 81 -3.25 -4.30 6.60
CA LEU A 81 -3.15 -5.69 6.16
C LEU A 81 -4.49 -6.39 6.39
N LEU A 82 -5.17 -6.71 5.29
CA LEU A 82 -6.50 -7.32 5.32
C LEU A 82 -6.48 -8.73 4.73
N PRO A 83 -7.47 -9.59 5.04
CA PRO A 83 -7.64 -10.86 4.36
C PRO A 83 -7.69 -10.69 2.84
N ALA A 84 -7.10 -11.62 2.09
CA ALA A 84 -6.95 -11.49 0.64
C ALA A 84 -8.26 -11.37 -0.16
N ASN A 85 -9.40 -11.78 0.43
CA ASN A 85 -10.74 -11.66 -0.14
C ASN A 85 -11.47 -10.36 0.24
N ALA A 86 -10.87 -9.48 1.05
CA ALA A 86 -11.46 -8.21 1.39
C ALA A 86 -11.71 -7.36 0.15
N ASP A 87 -12.82 -6.63 0.12
CA ASP A 87 -13.09 -5.63 -0.92
C ASP A 87 -12.04 -4.52 -0.86
N GLU A 88 -11.57 -4.03 -2.01
CA GLU A 88 -10.51 -3.03 -2.06
C GLU A 88 -10.94 -1.69 -1.47
N ARG A 89 -12.21 -1.34 -1.59
CA ARG A 89 -12.76 -0.11 -1.00
C ARG A 89 -12.89 -0.23 0.52
N ALA A 90 -13.39 -1.36 1.01
CA ALA A 90 -13.43 -1.63 2.45
C ALA A 90 -12.02 -1.63 3.08
N ALA A 91 -11.02 -2.14 2.33
CA ALA A 91 -9.63 -2.04 2.71
C ALA A 91 -9.11 -0.61 2.78
N ALA A 92 -9.64 0.25 1.92
CA ALA A 92 -9.23 1.66 1.86
C ALA A 92 -9.88 2.52 2.96
N ASP A 93 -11.07 2.18 3.42
CA ASP A 93 -11.88 3.05 4.28
C ASP A 93 -11.13 3.46 5.57
N GLU A 94 -10.51 2.51 6.28
CA GLU A 94 -9.78 2.83 7.51
C GLU A 94 -8.54 3.71 7.27
N ILE A 95 -7.81 3.45 6.20
CA ILE A 95 -6.62 4.25 5.89
C ILE A 95 -6.97 5.62 5.31
N LEU A 96 -8.07 5.75 4.56
CA LEU A 96 -8.58 7.03 4.06
C LEU A 96 -9.07 7.92 5.19
N ASP A 97 -9.65 7.35 6.25
CA ASP A 97 -10.08 8.12 7.43
C ASP A 97 -8.92 8.82 8.14
N SER A 98 -7.71 8.29 8.03
CA SER A 98 -6.50 8.91 8.57
C SER A 98 -6.03 10.17 7.83
N LEU A 99 -6.56 10.44 6.62
CA LEU A 99 -6.17 11.58 5.82
C LEU A 99 -6.82 12.88 6.31
N PRO A 100 -6.11 14.01 6.24
CA PRO A 100 -6.71 15.31 6.52
C PRO A 100 -7.77 15.68 5.45
N PRO A 101 -8.72 16.59 5.78
CA PRO A 101 -9.58 17.19 4.76
C PRO A 101 -8.78 17.88 3.67
N ASN A 102 -9.35 17.98 2.46
CA ASN A 102 -8.72 18.49 1.24
C ASN A 102 -7.57 17.61 0.71
N SER A 103 -7.65 16.30 0.98
CA SER A 103 -6.76 15.31 0.39
C SER A 103 -7.28 14.79 -0.94
N TYR A 104 -6.34 14.54 -1.86
CA TYR A 104 -6.58 13.98 -3.19
C TYR A 104 -5.87 12.63 -3.30
N VAL A 105 -6.65 11.57 -3.54
CA VAL A 105 -6.16 10.20 -3.59
C VAL A 105 -6.24 9.67 -5.00
N TRP A 106 -5.11 9.31 -5.57
CA TRP A 106 -4.97 8.73 -6.89
C TRP A 106 -4.91 7.22 -6.75
N SER A 107 -5.82 6.52 -7.41
CA SER A 107 -5.94 5.07 -7.28
C SER A 107 -6.28 4.39 -8.61
N ASP A 108 -6.18 3.08 -8.63
CA ASP A 108 -6.48 2.29 -9.82
C ASP A 108 -7.99 2.00 -9.96
N LYS A 109 -8.35 1.23 -11.03
CA LYS A 109 -9.73 0.86 -11.33
C LYS A 109 -10.38 -0.08 -10.30
N GLY A 110 -9.61 -0.64 -9.36
CA GLY A 110 -10.14 -1.45 -8.27
C GLY A 110 -10.96 -0.64 -7.27
N PHE A 111 -10.68 0.66 -7.18
CA PHE A 111 -11.33 1.59 -6.25
C PHE A 111 -12.49 2.39 -6.87
N ILE A 112 -12.98 1.99 -8.03
CA ILE A 112 -14.12 2.64 -8.66
C ILE A 112 -15.40 2.38 -7.85
N GLY A 113 -16.14 3.45 -7.56
CA GLY A 113 -17.46 3.39 -6.92
C GLY A 113 -18.01 4.79 -6.76
N ASP A 114 -18.90 5.21 -7.67
CA ASP A 114 -19.35 6.61 -7.74
C ASP A 114 -20.00 7.07 -6.42
N GLU A 115 -20.82 6.23 -5.78
CA GLU A 115 -21.43 6.52 -4.47
C GLU A 115 -20.38 6.57 -3.34
N TRP A 116 -19.46 5.61 -3.32
CA TRP A 116 -18.38 5.55 -2.34
C TRP A 116 -17.43 6.74 -2.47
N GLN A 117 -17.06 7.11 -3.70
CA GLN A 117 -16.23 8.29 -3.96
C GLN A 117 -16.94 9.59 -3.58
N ALA A 118 -18.27 9.69 -3.79
CA ALA A 118 -19.07 10.84 -3.38
C ALA A 118 -19.11 10.98 -1.85
N GLN A 119 -19.31 9.88 -1.11
CA GLN A 119 -19.29 9.88 0.35
C GLN A 119 -17.97 10.41 0.91
N TRP A 120 -16.83 9.96 0.34
CA TRP A 120 -15.53 10.47 0.76
C TRP A 120 -15.32 11.93 0.38
N ALA A 121 -15.82 12.37 -0.77
CA ALA A 121 -15.76 13.78 -1.20
C ALA A 121 -16.49 14.72 -0.23
N GLU A 122 -17.63 14.29 0.37
CA GLU A 122 -18.34 15.05 1.42
C GLU A 122 -17.49 15.31 2.65
N THR A 123 -16.52 14.44 2.93
CA THR A 123 -15.55 14.61 4.03
C THR A 123 -14.32 15.43 3.63
N GLY A 124 -14.27 15.94 2.39
CA GLY A 124 -13.14 16.65 1.82
C GLY A 124 -11.98 15.75 1.33
N ARG A 125 -12.24 14.45 1.15
CA ARG A 125 -11.26 13.49 0.61
C ARG A 125 -11.70 13.05 -0.77
N HIS A 126 -10.95 13.45 -1.78
CA HIS A 126 -11.31 13.24 -3.19
C HIS A 126 -10.54 12.07 -3.79
N ILE A 127 -11.25 11.01 -4.18
CA ILE A 127 -10.66 9.80 -4.74
C ILE A 127 -10.80 9.83 -6.25
N TRP A 128 -9.66 9.78 -6.94
CA TRP A 128 -9.58 9.86 -8.39
C TRP A 128 -9.08 8.54 -8.99
N THR A 129 -9.87 8.02 -9.93
CA THR A 129 -9.58 6.76 -10.62
C THR A 129 -9.73 6.93 -12.11
N THR A 130 -9.00 6.12 -12.89
CA THR A 130 -9.33 5.96 -14.31
C THR A 130 -10.66 5.21 -14.43
N LYS A 131 -11.52 5.64 -15.35
CA LYS A 131 -12.83 5.03 -15.57
C LYS A 131 -12.72 3.76 -16.44
N ARG A 132 -13.69 2.85 -16.29
CA ARG A 132 -13.83 1.69 -17.19
C ARG A 132 -14.54 2.13 -18.46
N GLU A 133 -14.23 1.49 -19.60
CA GLU A 133 -14.84 1.81 -20.91
C GLU A 133 -16.38 1.75 -20.92
N ASN A 134 -16.96 0.89 -20.09
CA ASN A 134 -18.40 0.68 -19.98
C ASN A 134 -19.11 1.62 -18.98
N GLN A 135 -18.40 2.58 -18.38
CA GLN A 135 -19.03 3.56 -17.49
C GLN A 135 -19.68 4.70 -18.29
N LEU A 136 -20.85 5.15 -17.81
CA LEU A 136 -21.62 6.23 -18.43
C LEU A 136 -20.87 7.57 -18.40
N SER A 137 -20.16 7.84 -17.31
CA SER A 137 -19.33 9.04 -17.16
C SER A 137 -17.87 8.69 -17.41
N GLN A 138 -17.25 9.37 -18.36
CA GLN A 138 -15.83 9.22 -18.68
C GLN A 138 -15.05 10.44 -18.21
N ASN A 139 -13.80 10.25 -17.83
CA ASN A 139 -12.91 11.36 -17.53
C ASN A 139 -12.50 12.09 -18.81
N PRO A 140 -12.16 13.38 -18.75
CA PRO A 140 -11.48 14.05 -19.86
C PRO A 140 -10.16 13.31 -20.20
N PRO A 141 -9.79 13.16 -21.49
CA PRO A 141 -8.57 12.43 -21.88
C PRO A 141 -7.29 12.96 -21.25
N ALA A 142 -7.18 14.29 -21.07
CA ALA A 142 -6.03 14.91 -20.41
C ALA A 142 -5.92 14.50 -18.92
N PHE A 143 -7.06 14.30 -18.26
CA PHE A 143 -7.09 13.85 -16.86
C PHE A 143 -6.68 12.38 -16.75
N ASP A 144 -7.13 11.51 -17.65
CA ASP A 144 -6.69 10.12 -17.69
C ASP A 144 -5.19 9.98 -18.01
N GLN A 145 -4.64 10.84 -18.86
CA GLN A 145 -3.20 10.90 -19.08
C GLN A 145 -2.44 11.27 -17.79
N LEU A 146 -2.92 12.27 -17.06
CA LEU A 146 -2.34 12.66 -15.78
C LEU A 146 -2.43 11.52 -14.75
N LEU A 147 -3.58 10.86 -14.64
CA LEU A 147 -3.78 9.69 -13.78
C LEU A 147 -2.79 8.57 -14.12
N ASN A 148 -2.56 8.29 -15.38
CA ASN A 148 -1.61 7.25 -15.80
C ASN A 148 -0.17 7.63 -15.44
N CYS A 149 0.25 8.87 -15.69
CA CYS A 149 1.59 9.34 -15.28
C CYS A 149 1.80 9.26 -13.76
N VAL A 150 0.77 9.57 -12.97
CA VAL A 150 0.84 9.48 -11.51
C VAL A 150 0.90 8.01 -11.06
N ARG A 151 0.15 7.11 -11.70
CA ARG A 151 0.15 5.67 -11.39
C ARG A 151 1.52 5.02 -11.60
N GLU A 152 2.28 5.39 -12.61
CA GLU A 152 3.65 4.89 -12.82
C GLU A 152 4.55 5.14 -11.60
N ARG A 153 4.30 6.22 -10.85
CA ARG A 153 5.02 6.50 -9.58
C ARG A 153 4.59 5.56 -8.45
N VAL A 154 3.32 5.14 -8.41
CA VAL A 154 2.83 4.15 -7.43
C VAL A 154 3.56 2.83 -7.60
N GLU A 155 3.66 2.36 -8.84
CA GLU A 155 4.36 1.10 -9.16
C GLU A 155 5.80 1.14 -8.62
N GLY A 156 6.51 2.27 -8.80
CA GLY A 156 7.84 2.47 -8.25
C GLY A 156 7.92 2.39 -6.71
N ALA A 157 6.94 2.92 -5.99
CA ALA A 157 6.90 2.86 -4.53
C ALA A 157 6.68 1.41 -4.02
N PHE A 158 5.79 0.67 -4.68
CA PHE A 158 5.57 -0.75 -4.36
C PHE A 158 6.73 -1.64 -4.81
N ASP A 159 7.41 -1.32 -5.89
CA ASP A 159 8.58 -2.06 -6.34
C ASP A 159 9.70 -2.02 -5.31
N ILE A 160 9.93 -0.89 -4.66
CA ILE A 160 10.89 -0.79 -3.54
C ILE A 160 10.55 -1.78 -2.41
N LEU A 161 9.26 -1.97 -2.10
CA LEU A 161 8.83 -2.96 -1.12
C LEU A 161 9.00 -4.41 -1.60
N LYS A 162 9.06 -4.62 -2.90
CA LYS A 162 9.25 -5.94 -3.54
C LYS A 162 10.72 -6.28 -3.79
N GLU A 163 11.61 -5.27 -3.82
CA GLU A 163 13.04 -5.43 -4.05
C GLU A 163 13.77 -6.13 -2.88
N GLY A 164 14.94 -6.67 -3.19
CA GLY A 164 15.91 -7.12 -2.19
C GLY A 164 15.67 -8.52 -1.61
N GLY A 165 15.09 -9.45 -2.38
CA GLY A 165 15.03 -10.88 -2.01
C GLY A 165 14.13 -11.23 -0.81
N ARG A 166 13.57 -10.22 -0.13
CA ARG A 166 12.62 -10.33 0.98
C ARG A 166 11.36 -9.55 0.67
N SER A 167 10.75 -9.86 -0.47
CA SER A 167 9.52 -9.21 -0.91
C SER A 167 8.43 -9.27 0.17
N VAL A 168 7.68 -8.18 0.35
CA VAL A 168 6.46 -8.18 1.18
C VAL A 168 5.49 -9.25 0.71
N GLU A 169 5.50 -9.58 -0.57
CA GLU A 169 4.62 -10.56 -1.17
C GLU A 169 4.94 -12.02 -0.79
N HIS A 170 6.20 -12.29 -0.43
CA HIS A 170 6.67 -13.61 0.01
C HIS A 170 7.31 -13.48 1.40
N THR A 171 6.48 -13.55 2.42
CA THR A 171 6.99 -13.52 3.79
C THR A 171 7.31 -14.94 4.25
N LEU A 172 8.43 -15.12 4.94
CA LEU A 172 8.78 -16.35 5.64
C LEU A 172 8.20 -16.34 7.08
N ALA A 173 7.14 -15.57 7.31
CA ALA A 173 6.48 -15.55 8.60
C ALA A 173 5.67 -16.83 8.80
N HIS A 174 5.68 -17.35 10.02
CA HIS A 174 4.88 -18.49 10.43
C HIS A 174 3.75 -18.10 11.37
N THR A 175 3.76 -16.88 11.91
CA THR A 175 2.75 -16.31 12.81
C THR A 175 2.24 -14.98 12.29
N ILE A 176 1.04 -14.57 12.73
CA ILE A 176 0.45 -13.26 12.39
C ILE A 176 1.34 -12.12 12.90
N GLU A 177 1.83 -12.20 14.15
CA GLU A 177 2.72 -11.19 14.71
C GLU A 177 4.04 -11.09 13.93
N GLY A 178 4.59 -12.23 13.51
CA GLY A 178 5.78 -12.27 12.67
C GLY A 178 5.54 -11.63 11.30
N LEU A 179 4.37 -11.85 10.71
CA LEU A 179 3.94 -11.23 9.46
C LEU A 179 3.83 -9.71 9.61
N CYS A 180 3.08 -9.24 10.61
CA CYS A 180 2.89 -7.82 10.89
C CYS A 180 4.24 -7.12 11.17
N SER A 181 5.09 -7.74 11.99
CA SER A 181 6.41 -7.18 12.32
C SER A 181 7.32 -7.05 11.09
N ARG A 182 7.32 -8.03 10.21
CA ARG A 182 8.11 -8.00 8.96
C ARG A 182 7.57 -6.99 7.96
N THR A 183 6.26 -6.90 7.83
CA THR A 183 5.61 -5.88 6.98
C THR A 183 5.96 -4.49 7.48
N LEU A 184 5.78 -4.23 8.77
CA LEU A 184 6.14 -2.95 9.39
C LEU A 184 7.63 -2.63 9.21
N ALA A 185 8.52 -3.61 9.40
CA ALA A 185 9.96 -3.40 9.24
C ALA A 185 10.34 -3.00 7.81
N LYS A 186 9.70 -3.61 6.79
CA LYS A 186 9.92 -3.23 5.40
C LYS A 186 9.43 -1.82 5.10
N ILE A 187 8.21 -1.49 5.52
CA ILE A 187 7.63 -0.16 5.32
C ILE A 187 8.49 0.90 6.03
N SER A 188 8.93 0.62 7.27
CA SER A 188 9.83 1.50 8.00
C SER A 188 11.19 1.65 7.31
N GLY A 189 11.69 0.60 6.68
CA GLY A 189 12.90 0.63 5.88
C GLY A 189 12.81 1.54 4.66
N VAL A 190 11.66 1.57 3.98
CA VAL A 190 11.40 2.52 2.87
C VAL A 190 11.40 3.95 3.40
N THR A 191 10.70 4.20 4.51
CA THR A 191 10.68 5.52 5.15
C THR A 191 12.08 5.98 5.54
N LEU A 192 12.87 5.12 6.17
CA LEU A 192 14.26 5.41 6.55
C LEU A 192 15.13 5.71 5.32
N ARG A 193 14.99 4.94 4.24
CA ARG A 193 15.73 5.18 2.99
C ARG A 193 15.46 6.59 2.44
N LEU A 194 14.20 6.99 2.38
CA LEU A 194 13.81 8.31 1.91
C LEU A 194 14.35 9.42 2.85
N TYR A 195 14.31 9.18 4.15
CA TYR A 195 14.87 10.07 5.16
C TYR A 195 16.38 10.26 4.98
N LEU A 196 17.15 9.17 4.86
CA LEU A 196 18.60 9.19 4.67
C LEU A 196 18.96 9.90 3.35
N ARG A 197 18.23 9.64 2.29
CA ARG A 197 18.44 10.30 1.01
C ARG A 197 18.21 11.82 1.12
N ARG A 198 17.15 12.23 1.79
CA ARG A 198 16.76 13.64 1.89
C ARG A 198 17.70 14.45 2.77
N PHE A 199 18.07 13.93 3.95
CA PHE A 199 18.83 14.68 4.95
C PHE A 199 20.34 14.42 4.90
N LEU A 200 20.76 13.23 4.49
CA LEU A 200 22.18 12.86 4.47
C LEU A 200 22.76 12.70 3.07
N GLY A 201 21.95 12.82 2.02
CA GLY A 201 22.39 12.59 0.63
C GLY A 201 22.81 11.14 0.35
N ILE A 202 22.46 10.19 1.25
CA ILE A 202 22.83 8.79 1.13
C ILE A 202 21.75 8.09 0.31
N ASP A 203 22.08 7.63 -0.89
CA ASP A 203 21.19 6.79 -1.70
C ASP A 203 21.50 5.32 -1.41
N VAL A 204 20.72 4.75 -0.50
CA VAL A 204 20.80 3.33 -0.16
C VAL A 204 19.98 2.55 -1.18
N LEU A 205 20.61 2.12 -2.27
CA LEU A 205 19.98 1.30 -3.31
C LEU A 205 19.76 -0.14 -2.87
N THR A 206 20.60 -0.66 -1.98
CA THR A 206 20.49 -2.02 -1.45
C THR A 206 20.80 -2.04 0.04
N TYR A 207 20.06 -2.84 0.81
CA TYR A 207 20.40 -3.13 2.19
C TYR A 207 21.56 -4.14 2.22
N THR A 208 22.75 -3.71 1.92
CA THR A 208 23.95 -4.53 2.13
C THR A 208 24.39 -4.30 3.57
N ILE A 209 24.08 -5.23 4.44
CA ILE A 209 24.71 -5.31 5.76
C ILE A 209 26.03 -6.04 5.54
N THR A 210 27.11 -5.29 5.44
CA THR A 210 28.45 -5.86 5.59
C THR A 210 28.72 -6.01 7.09
N ALA A 211 28.88 -7.27 7.51
CA ALA A 211 29.30 -7.59 8.86
C ALA A 211 30.80 -7.25 9.05
#